data_5485a9373b9c9ba59b7122d7186c83f6
#
_entry.id   5485a9373b9c9ba59b7122d7186c83f6
#
_cell.length_a   1.000
_cell.length_b   1.000
_cell.length_c   1.000
_cell.angle_alpha   90.00
_cell.angle_beta   90.00
_cell.angle_gamma   90.00
#
_symmetry.space_group_name_H-M   'P 1'
#
loop_
_entity.id
_entity.type
_entity.pdbx_description
1 polymer ?
#
loop_
_entity_poly.entity_id
_entity_poly.type
_entity_poly.pdbx_seq_one_letter_code
_entity_poly.pdbx_strand_id
1 'polypeptide(L)'
;MSKIIVLASFHPKKDKVNEVKEIILSMIKPTRSEDGNELYNFYEEKNKDDKIISFHLFEIYKDSSALDFHRETAHYKDYRSKIENLLEKPREVKVLNSIDSI
;
A
#
# COMPACT_ATOMS: atom_id res chain seq x y z
N MET A 1 -0.92 -3.01 23.51
CA MET A 1 -0.51 -3.58 22.20
C MET A 1 -0.19 -2.45 21.24
N SER A 2 0.95 -2.53 20.62
CA SER A 2 1.36 -1.49 19.68
C SER A 2 0.69 -1.69 18.34
N LYS A 3 0.24 -0.59 17.77
CA LYS A 3 -0.24 -0.59 16.40
C LYS A 3 0.94 -0.78 15.46
N ILE A 4 0.66 -1.34 14.29
CA ILE A 4 1.65 -1.52 13.24
C ILE A 4 1.34 -0.52 12.13
N ILE A 5 2.34 0.25 11.74
CA ILE A 5 2.22 1.19 10.64
C ILE A 5 3.01 0.64 9.45
N VAL A 6 2.41 0.70 8.27
CA VAL A 6 3.07 0.26 7.03
C VAL A 6 3.14 1.45 6.08
N LEU A 7 4.33 1.71 5.58
CA LEU A 7 4.56 2.69 4.52
C LEU A 7 5.03 1.91 3.30
N ALA A 8 4.24 1.92 2.25
CA ALA A 8 4.59 1.22 1.01
C ALA A 8 4.70 2.24 -0.12
N SER A 9 5.79 2.17 -0.87
CA SER A 9 6.06 3.10 -1.96
C SER A 9 6.25 2.33 -3.26
N PHE A 10 5.68 2.88 -4.33
CA PHE A 10 5.64 2.22 -5.64
C PHE A 10 6.11 3.20 -6.71
N HIS A 11 7.04 2.76 -7.55
CA HIS A 11 7.57 3.56 -8.63
C HIS A 11 7.18 2.91 -9.95
N PRO A 12 6.06 3.34 -10.57
CA PRO A 12 5.57 2.69 -11.77
C PRO A 12 6.45 2.96 -12.97
N LYS A 13 6.48 2.02 -13.89
CA LYS A 13 7.08 2.26 -15.20
C LYS A 13 6.32 3.40 -15.85
N LYS A 14 7.02 4.16 -16.69
CA LYS A 14 6.52 5.41 -17.27
C LYS A 14 5.18 5.27 -17.97
N ASP A 15 4.97 4.16 -18.67
CA ASP A 15 3.73 3.90 -19.41
C ASP A 15 2.73 3.03 -18.63
N LYS A 16 2.98 2.77 -17.35
CA LYS A 16 2.14 1.91 -16.52
C LYS A 16 1.53 2.61 -15.31
N VAL A 17 1.64 3.93 -15.25
CA VAL A 17 1.15 4.71 -14.11
C VAL A 17 -0.33 4.46 -13.83
N ASN A 18 -1.16 4.50 -14.86
CA ASN A 18 -2.60 4.31 -14.68
C ASN A 18 -2.94 2.88 -14.27
N GLU A 19 -2.25 1.89 -14.81
CA GLU A 19 -2.48 0.50 -14.45
C GLU A 19 -2.13 0.25 -12.98
N VAL A 20 -0.98 0.78 -12.52
CA VAL A 20 -0.57 0.67 -11.13
C VAL A 20 -1.62 1.33 -10.23
N LYS A 21 -2.07 2.52 -10.59
CA LYS A 21 -3.08 3.25 -9.83
C LYS A 21 -4.36 2.43 -9.68
N GLU A 22 -4.85 1.84 -10.78
CA GLU A 22 -6.08 1.06 -10.75
C GLU A 22 -5.96 -0.21 -9.90
N ILE A 23 -4.81 -0.87 -9.96
CA ILE A 23 -4.58 -2.07 -9.14
C ILE A 23 -4.63 -1.71 -7.66
N ILE A 24 -3.96 -0.62 -7.26
CA ILE A 24 -3.96 -0.21 -5.85
C ILE A 24 -5.34 0.27 -5.41
N LEU A 25 -6.04 1.01 -6.28
CA LEU A 25 -7.40 1.45 -5.98
C LEU A 25 -8.33 0.26 -5.69
N SER A 26 -8.15 -0.85 -6.38
CA SER A 26 -8.96 -2.04 -6.17
C SER A 26 -8.74 -2.67 -4.79
N MET A 27 -7.65 -2.33 -4.12
CA MET A 27 -7.31 -2.83 -2.78
C MET A 27 -7.99 -2.05 -1.66
N ILE A 28 -8.45 -0.83 -1.94
CA ILE A 28 -8.88 0.10 -0.88
C ILE A 28 -10.07 -0.46 -0.10
N LYS A 29 -11.15 -0.75 -0.80
CA LYS A 29 -12.38 -1.20 -0.15
C LYS A 29 -12.23 -2.54 0.57
N PRO A 30 -11.68 -3.59 -0.07
CA PRO A 30 -11.54 -4.85 0.64
C PRO A 30 -10.58 -4.77 1.82
N THR A 31 -9.51 -3.98 1.73
CA THR A 31 -8.60 -3.82 2.86
C THR A 31 -9.27 -3.11 4.02
N ARG A 32 -10.02 -2.04 3.75
CA ARG A 32 -10.74 -1.33 4.79
C ARG A 32 -11.85 -2.16 5.44
N SER A 33 -12.26 -3.24 4.80
CA SER A 33 -13.26 -4.17 5.35
C SER A 33 -12.64 -5.19 6.29
N GLU A 34 -11.31 -5.27 6.38
CA GLU A 34 -10.64 -6.19 7.31
C GLU A 34 -10.77 -5.66 8.74
N ASP A 35 -11.14 -6.54 9.67
CA ASP A 35 -11.37 -6.15 11.06
C ASP A 35 -10.18 -5.45 11.70
N GLY A 36 -8.98 -5.86 11.34
CA GLY A 36 -7.77 -5.32 11.94
C GLY A 36 -7.18 -4.11 11.23
N ASN A 37 -7.74 -3.69 10.10
CA ASN A 37 -7.26 -2.49 9.42
C ASN A 37 -7.91 -1.25 10.00
N GLU A 38 -7.10 -0.30 10.43
CA GLU A 38 -7.59 0.96 11.01
C GLU A 38 -7.46 2.14 10.07
N LEU A 39 -6.56 2.03 9.09
CA LEU A 39 -6.35 3.08 8.11
C LEU A 39 -5.69 2.49 6.88
N TYR A 40 -6.13 2.89 5.71
CA TYR A 40 -5.54 2.47 4.45
C TYR A 40 -5.72 3.61 3.46
N ASN A 41 -4.71 4.51 3.41
CA ASN A 41 -4.77 5.71 2.59
C ASN A 41 -3.76 5.62 1.46
N PHE A 42 -4.19 6.12 0.31
CA PHE A 42 -3.45 6.03 -0.93
C PHE A 42 -3.15 7.43 -1.46
N TYR A 43 -1.89 7.69 -1.78
CA TYR A 43 -1.41 9.01 -2.20
C TYR A 43 -0.61 8.92 -3.49
N GLU A 44 -0.67 9.96 -4.28
CA GLU A 44 0.21 10.12 -5.43
C GLU A 44 1.24 11.20 -5.12
N GLU A 45 2.44 11.02 -5.65
CA GLU A 45 3.51 12.02 -5.54
C GLU A 45 3.78 12.55 -6.94
N LYS A 46 3.77 13.87 -7.10
CA LYS A 46 4.01 14.52 -8.38
C LYS A 46 5.31 15.30 -8.35
N ASN A 47 5.96 15.41 -9.52
CA ASN A 47 7.13 16.26 -9.65
C ASN A 47 6.69 17.70 -9.94
N LYS A 48 7.66 18.59 -10.13
CA LYS A 48 7.37 20.01 -10.37
C LYS A 48 6.61 20.27 -11.69
N ASP A 49 6.60 19.31 -12.59
CA ASP A 49 5.86 19.39 -13.85
C ASP A 49 4.45 18.80 -13.74
N ASP A 50 3.99 18.55 -12.51
CA ASP A 50 2.66 18.01 -12.20
C ASP A 50 2.46 16.59 -12.76
N LYS A 51 3.53 15.85 -12.91
CA LYS A 51 3.46 14.46 -13.38
C LYS A 51 3.64 13.49 -12.22
N ILE A 52 2.84 12.43 -12.18
CA ILE A 52 2.92 11.42 -11.13
C ILE A 52 4.23 10.65 -11.29
N ILE A 53 5.03 10.60 -10.23
CA ILE A 53 6.31 9.89 -10.23
C ILE A 53 6.29 8.68 -9.30
N SER A 54 5.41 8.65 -8.31
CA SER A 54 5.29 7.51 -7.40
C SER A 54 3.95 7.52 -6.70
N PHE A 55 3.62 6.36 -6.09
CA PHE A 55 2.44 6.20 -5.25
C PHE A 55 2.88 5.72 -3.88
N HIS A 56 2.10 6.06 -2.87
CA HIS A 56 2.39 5.67 -1.50
C HIS A 56 1.12 5.21 -0.80
N LEU A 57 1.25 4.14 -0.02
CA LEU A 57 0.21 3.68 0.89
C LEU A 57 0.65 3.94 2.32
N PHE A 58 -0.23 4.51 3.11
CA PHE A 58 -0.03 4.65 4.53
C PHE A 58 -1.11 3.82 5.22
N GLU A 59 -0.69 2.80 5.98
CA GLU A 59 -1.59 1.79 6.52
C GLU A 59 -1.37 1.66 8.01
N ILE A 60 -2.46 1.43 8.75
CA ILE A 60 -2.38 1.16 10.19
C ILE A 60 -3.17 -0.10 10.48
N TYR A 61 -2.54 -1.03 11.19
CA TYR A 61 -3.16 -2.28 11.64
C TYR A 61 -3.15 -2.30 13.16
N LYS A 62 -4.18 -2.89 13.76
CA LYS A 62 -4.31 -2.90 15.23
C LYS A 62 -3.17 -3.64 15.92
N ASP A 63 -2.59 -4.65 15.25
CA ASP A 63 -1.46 -5.43 15.76
C ASP A 63 -0.80 -6.21 14.62
N SER A 64 0.26 -6.95 14.94
CA SER A 64 0.99 -7.73 13.94
C SER A 64 0.15 -8.86 13.34
N SER A 65 -0.76 -9.44 14.12
CA SER A 65 -1.65 -10.49 13.61
C SER A 65 -2.56 -9.96 12.51
N ALA A 66 -3.02 -8.72 12.63
CA ALA A 66 -3.88 -8.09 11.63
C ALA A 66 -3.11 -7.88 10.32
N LEU A 67 -1.83 -7.53 10.40
CA LEU A 67 -1.00 -7.40 9.20
C LEU A 67 -0.76 -8.75 8.56
N ASP A 68 -0.49 -9.79 9.36
CA ASP A 68 -0.33 -11.14 8.85
C ASP A 68 -1.61 -11.60 8.13
N PHE A 69 -2.76 -11.34 8.75
CA PHE A 69 -4.05 -11.66 8.14
C PHE A 69 -4.20 -10.97 6.79
N HIS A 70 -3.90 -9.67 6.73
CA HIS A 70 -3.98 -8.87 5.49
C HIS A 70 -3.19 -9.54 4.36
N ARG A 71 -1.98 -9.99 4.66
CA ARG A 71 -1.09 -10.59 3.66
C ARG A 71 -1.52 -11.96 3.18
N GLU A 72 -2.47 -12.60 3.88
CA GLU A 72 -3.03 -13.89 3.48
C GLU A 72 -4.34 -13.76 2.71
N THR A 73 -4.88 -12.56 2.56
CA THR A 73 -6.15 -12.35 1.87
C THR A 73 -6.00 -12.56 0.37
N ALA A 74 -7.12 -12.94 -0.27
CA ALA A 74 -7.14 -13.11 -1.72
C ALA A 74 -6.84 -11.79 -2.43
N HIS A 75 -7.37 -10.67 -1.93
CA HIS A 75 -7.12 -9.37 -2.57
C HIS A 75 -5.65 -8.96 -2.48
N TYR A 76 -4.97 -9.27 -1.37
CA TYR A 76 -3.54 -8.97 -1.27
C TYR A 76 -2.73 -9.79 -2.26
N LYS A 77 -2.99 -11.10 -2.32
CA LYS A 77 -2.27 -12.00 -3.21
C LYS A 77 -2.49 -11.64 -4.68
N ASP A 78 -3.71 -11.27 -5.03
CA ASP A 78 -4.03 -10.83 -6.38
C ASP A 78 -3.26 -9.57 -6.76
N TYR A 79 -3.28 -8.57 -5.91
CA TYR A 79 -2.53 -7.34 -6.10
C TYR A 79 -1.04 -7.62 -6.27
N ARG A 80 -0.45 -8.44 -5.40
CA ARG A 80 0.98 -8.74 -5.48
C ARG A 80 1.33 -9.46 -6.79
N SER A 81 0.46 -10.32 -7.27
CA SER A 81 0.70 -11.06 -8.51
C SER A 81 0.69 -10.15 -9.75
N LYS A 82 -0.01 -9.03 -9.68
CA LYS A 82 -0.20 -8.15 -10.84
C LYS A 82 0.77 -6.96 -10.87
N ILE A 83 1.18 -6.46 -9.70
CA ILE A 83 1.82 -5.14 -9.65
C ILE A 83 3.32 -5.16 -9.94
N GLU A 84 4.04 -6.22 -9.57
CA GLU A 84 5.50 -6.25 -9.64
C GLU A 84 6.05 -5.89 -11.03
N ASN A 85 5.46 -6.46 -12.08
CA ASN A 85 5.95 -6.25 -13.44
C ASN A 85 5.68 -4.86 -13.99
N LEU A 86 4.87 -4.07 -13.29
CA LEU A 86 4.50 -2.73 -13.71
C LEU A 86 5.37 -1.66 -13.05
N LEU A 87 6.28 -2.07 -12.17
CA LEU A 87 7.14 -1.16 -11.43
C LEU A 87 8.55 -1.12 -12.03
N GLU A 88 9.19 0.04 -11.97
CA GLU A 88 10.58 0.20 -12.41
C GLU A 88 11.56 -0.51 -11.49
N LYS A 89 11.20 -0.58 -10.19
CA LYS A 89 12.00 -1.27 -9.17
C LYS A 89 11.05 -1.90 -8.17
N PRO A 90 11.53 -2.86 -7.37
CA PRO A 90 10.67 -3.47 -6.36
C PRO A 90 10.06 -2.42 -5.43
N ARG A 91 8.82 -2.66 -5.02
CA ARG A 91 8.17 -1.76 -4.06
C ARG A 91 8.98 -1.69 -2.77
N GLU A 92 8.94 -0.53 -2.14
CA GLU A 92 9.62 -0.32 -0.88
C GLU A 92 8.59 -0.37 0.24
N VAL A 93 8.85 -1.20 1.24
CA VAL A 93 7.92 -1.36 2.36
C VAL A 93 8.67 -1.16 3.66
N LYS A 94 8.13 -0.30 4.52
CA LYS A 94 8.62 -0.12 5.88
C LYS A 94 7.52 -0.50 6.83
N VAL A 95 7.85 -1.36 7.80
CA VAL A 95 6.91 -1.74 8.86
C VAL A 95 7.41 -1.10 10.15
N LEU A 96 6.58 -0.26 10.72
CA LEU A 96 6.95 0.54 11.88
C LEU A 96 6.08 0.18 13.07
N ASN A 97 6.67 0.22 14.25
CA ASN A 97 5.93 0.05 15.50
C ASN A 97 5.73 1.42 16.11
N SER A 98 4.52 1.70 16.55
CA SER A 98 4.22 2.99 17.16
C SER A 98 4.90 3.09 18.52
N ILE A 99 5.56 4.22 18.75
CA ILE A 99 6.08 4.57 20.07
C ILE A 99 5.11 5.57 20.70
N ASP A 100 4.76 6.58 19.94
CA ASP A 100 3.83 7.63 20.38
C ASP A 100 3.11 8.14 19.13
N SER A 101 1.85 7.75 18.97
CA SER A 101 1.05 8.18 17.82
C SER A 101 -0.42 8.22 18.22
N ILE A 102 -1.18 9.00 17.52
CA ILE A 102 -2.61 9.18 17.79
C ILE A 102 -3.43 7.95 17.33
#